data_517fda33d8714e84636a937f8cdcd53e
#
_entry.id   517fda33d8714e84636a937f8cdcd53e
#
_cell.length_a   1.000
_cell.length_b   1.000
_cell.length_c   1.000
_cell.angle_alpha   90.00
_cell.angle_beta   90.00
_cell.angle_gamma   90.00
#
_symmetry.space_group_name_H-M   'P 1'
#
loop_
_entity.id
_entity.type
_entity.pdbx_description
1 polymer ?
#
loop_
_entity_poly.entity_id
_entity_poly.type
_entity_poly.pdbx_seq_one_letter_code
_entity_poly.pdbx_strand_id
1 'polypeptide(L)'
;MALSIVAAKDIEQAFEILSASPRKAVKDHLAEEPEEVGKFIYDFRAAFTNYECYYRFDPYRDILLEIDQVSAVKVFSDSVIKWLAEHDAEENSVIQRYGVSFPKIRRFAADLGHVCDAALEHGCGLIGIGD
;
A
#
# COMPACT_ATOMS: atom_id res chain seq x y z
N MET A 1 12.99 -3.43 5.66
CA MET A 1 11.75 -3.88 6.31
C MET A 1 10.57 -3.60 5.41
N ALA A 2 9.70 -4.56 5.27
CA ALA A 2 8.52 -4.43 4.43
C ALA A 2 7.27 -4.28 5.30
N LEU A 3 6.30 -3.53 4.80
CA LEU A 3 5.00 -3.40 5.41
C LEU A 3 4.02 -4.21 4.56
N SER A 4 3.31 -5.14 5.17
CA SER A 4 2.28 -5.93 4.49
C SER A 4 0.91 -5.38 4.86
N ILE A 5 0.07 -5.12 3.86
CA ILE A 5 -1.27 -4.56 4.06
C ILE A 5 -2.28 -5.55 3.50
N VAL A 6 -3.22 -5.96 4.32
CA VAL A 6 -4.24 -6.95 3.93
C VAL A 6 -5.64 -6.45 4.25
N ALA A 7 -6.61 -6.88 3.46
CA ALA A 7 -8.04 -6.68 3.74
C ALA A 7 -8.49 -7.77 4.71
N ALA A 8 -8.81 -7.39 5.94
CA ALA A 8 -9.18 -8.34 6.99
C ALA A 8 -10.01 -7.66 8.07
N LYS A 9 -10.77 -8.47 8.82
CA LYS A 9 -11.61 -7.97 9.92
C LYS A 9 -10.79 -7.65 11.16
N ASP A 10 -9.72 -8.41 11.40
CA ASP A 10 -8.89 -8.29 12.58
C ASP A 10 -7.49 -8.84 12.30
N ILE A 11 -6.60 -8.67 13.26
CA ILE A 11 -5.20 -9.10 13.14
C ILE A 11 -5.09 -10.61 12.97
N GLU A 12 -5.95 -11.39 13.64
CA GLU A 12 -5.95 -12.84 13.55
C GLU A 12 -6.24 -13.30 12.11
N GLN A 13 -7.28 -12.74 11.48
CA GLN A 13 -7.60 -13.06 10.10
C GLN A 13 -6.46 -12.62 9.15
N ALA A 14 -5.81 -11.50 9.41
CA ALA A 14 -4.68 -11.05 8.63
C ALA A 14 -3.55 -12.06 8.64
N PHE A 15 -3.20 -12.61 9.82
CA PHE A 15 -2.19 -13.65 9.92
C PHE A 15 -2.61 -14.94 9.22
N GLU A 16 -3.86 -15.30 9.27
CA GLU A 16 -4.37 -16.45 8.52
C GLU A 16 -4.18 -16.28 7.02
N ILE A 17 -4.50 -15.09 6.49
CA ILE A 17 -4.31 -14.77 5.06
C ILE A 17 -2.83 -14.85 4.68
N LEU A 18 -1.95 -14.29 5.50
CA LEU A 18 -0.51 -14.29 5.25
C LEU A 18 0.09 -15.69 5.33
N SER A 19 -0.50 -16.56 6.14
CA SER A 19 -0.06 -17.95 6.30
C SER A 19 -0.62 -18.86 5.23
N ALA A 20 -1.72 -18.47 4.60
CA ALA A 20 -2.34 -19.25 3.52
C ALA A 20 -1.40 -19.26 2.33
N SER A 21 -1.07 -20.40 1.88
CA SER A 21 0.01 -20.58 0.98
C SER A 21 -0.36 -20.63 -0.44
N PRO A 22 -1.18 -20.55 -1.22
CA PRO A 22 -0.90 -20.16 -2.60
C PRO A 22 -0.95 -18.65 -2.75
N ARG A 23 0.14 -18.10 -3.21
CA ARG A 23 0.25 -16.68 -3.55
C ARG A 23 -0.93 -16.18 -4.42
N LYS A 24 -1.55 -17.06 -5.19
CA LYS A 24 -2.71 -16.71 -6.01
C LYS A 24 -3.95 -16.37 -5.20
N ALA A 25 -4.17 -17.03 -4.08
CA ALA A 25 -5.34 -16.75 -3.22
C ALA A 25 -5.14 -15.45 -2.42
N VAL A 26 -3.90 -15.00 -2.27
CA VAL A 26 -3.53 -13.84 -1.47
C VAL A 26 -3.41 -12.58 -2.34
N LYS A 27 -3.26 -12.74 -3.65
CA LYS A 27 -2.95 -11.65 -4.58
C LYS A 27 -3.92 -10.47 -4.52
N ASP A 28 -5.21 -10.73 -4.29
CA ASP A 28 -6.22 -9.69 -4.22
C ASP A 28 -6.41 -9.13 -2.81
N HIS A 29 -5.72 -9.70 -1.83
CA HIS A 29 -5.87 -9.35 -0.41
C HIS A 29 -4.59 -8.82 0.22
N LEU A 30 -3.48 -8.76 -0.51
CA LEU A 30 -2.18 -8.40 0.03
C LEU A 30 -1.47 -7.37 -0.85
N ALA A 31 -0.99 -6.30 -0.23
CA ALA A 31 -0.04 -5.37 -0.83
C ALA A 31 1.19 -5.32 0.08
N GLU A 32 2.39 -5.49 -0.51
CA GLU A 32 3.64 -5.39 0.23
C GLU A 32 4.39 -4.13 -0.20
N GLU A 33 4.71 -3.27 0.77
CA GLU A 33 5.50 -2.06 0.51
C GLU A 33 6.97 -2.35 0.73
N PRO A 34 7.79 -2.40 -0.34
CA PRO A 34 9.24 -2.47 -0.18
C PRO A 34 9.78 -1.20 0.49
N GLU A 35 10.88 -1.32 1.21
CA GLU A 35 11.46 -0.20 1.96
C GLU A 35 11.77 1.01 1.06
N GLU A 36 12.34 0.77 -0.12
CA GLU A 36 12.69 1.85 -1.05
C GLU A 36 11.46 2.57 -1.61
N VAL A 37 10.35 1.85 -1.78
CA VAL A 37 9.07 2.46 -2.18
C VAL A 37 8.53 3.33 -1.05
N GLY A 38 8.61 2.83 0.18
CA GLY A 38 8.17 3.58 1.36
C GLY A 38 8.93 4.89 1.54
N LYS A 39 10.25 4.87 1.32
CA LYS A 39 11.06 6.08 1.39
C LYS A 39 10.67 7.10 0.33
N PHE A 40 10.46 6.64 -0.90
CA PHE A 40 10.01 7.51 -1.99
C PHE A 40 8.68 8.17 -1.64
N ILE A 41 7.70 7.37 -1.21
CA ILE A 41 6.37 7.88 -0.85
C ILE A 41 6.47 8.91 0.28
N TYR A 42 7.27 8.62 1.30
CA TYR A 42 7.43 9.55 2.41
C TYR A 42 8.03 10.88 1.97
N ASP A 43 9.10 10.85 1.17
CA ASP A 43 9.76 12.08 0.72
C ASP A 43 8.87 12.91 -0.21
N PHE A 44 8.02 12.25 -1.00
CA PHE A 44 7.12 12.91 -1.95
C PHE A 44 5.69 13.06 -1.42
N ARG A 45 5.46 12.84 -0.12
CA ARG A 45 4.12 12.79 0.48
C ARG A 45 3.25 14.02 0.23
N ALA A 46 3.88 15.19 0.09
CA ALA A 46 3.13 16.43 -0.17
C ALA A 46 2.45 16.43 -1.54
N ALA A 47 2.93 15.58 -2.47
CA ALA A 47 2.36 15.47 -3.81
C ALA A 47 1.16 14.52 -3.87
N PHE A 48 0.91 13.73 -2.82
CA PHE A 48 -0.12 12.70 -2.82
C PHE A 48 -1.32 13.08 -1.95
N THR A 49 -2.50 12.69 -2.40
CA THR A 49 -3.75 12.95 -1.69
C THR A 49 -3.93 11.94 -0.56
N ASN A 50 -4.38 12.40 0.59
CA ASN A 50 -4.70 11.56 1.76
C ASN A 50 -3.51 10.75 2.29
N TYR A 51 -2.29 11.23 2.11
CA TYR A 51 -1.12 10.54 2.65
C TYR A 51 -1.25 10.30 4.16
N GLU A 52 -1.84 11.23 4.90
CA GLU A 52 -2.04 11.14 6.34
C GLU A 52 -2.85 9.90 6.76
N CYS A 53 -3.75 9.41 5.90
CA CYS A 53 -4.47 8.17 6.16
C CYS A 53 -3.58 6.96 5.98
N TYR A 54 -2.75 6.97 4.95
CA TYR A 54 -1.78 5.90 4.69
C TYR A 54 -0.65 5.89 5.71
N TYR A 55 -0.23 7.06 6.16
CA TYR A 55 0.85 7.21 7.16
C TYR A 55 0.54 6.54 8.49
N ARG A 56 -0.72 6.22 8.77
CA ARG A 56 -1.11 5.52 9.99
C ARG A 56 -0.54 4.10 10.03
N PHE A 57 -0.27 3.49 8.88
CA PHE A 57 0.44 2.22 8.85
C PHE A 57 1.88 2.42 9.31
N ASP A 58 2.35 1.50 10.13
CA ASP A 58 3.68 1.56 10.73
C ASP A 58 4.45 0.29 10.37
N PRO A 59 5.64 0.39 9.75
CA PRO A 59 6.41 -0.81 9.40
C PRO A 59 6.90 -1.60 10.62
N TYR A 60 6.72 -1.07 11.83
CA TYR A 60 7.14 -1.72 13.07
C TYR A 60 5.99 -2.20 13.93
N ARG A 61 4.75 -1.97 13.53
CA ARG A 61 3.56 -2.30 14.34
C ARG A 61 2.43 -2.86 13.48
N ASP A 62 1.54 -3.60 14.13
CA ASP A 62 0.31 -4.05 13.50
C ASP A 62 -0.76 -2.97 13.73
N ILE A 63 -1.31 -2.44 12.65
CA ILE A 63 -2.27 -1.33 12.67
C ILE A 63 -3.54 -1.74 11.94
N LEU A 64 -4.69 -1.50 12.58
CA LEU A 64 -6.00 -1.66 11.97
C LEU A 64 -6.53 -0.31 11.51
N LEU A 65 -6.89 -0.21 10.23
CA LEU A 65 -7.70 0.90 9.73
C LEU A 65 -9.13 0.42 9.52
N GLU A 66 -10.07 1.12 10.13
CA GLU A 66 -11.48 0.78 10.02
C GLU A 66 -12.00 0.97 8.58
N ILE A 67 -13.12 0.33 8.28
CA ILE A 67 -13.70 0.35 6.94
C ILE A 67 -13.96 1.77 6.42
N ASP A 68 -14.30 2.71 7.29
CA ASP A 68 -14.54 4.10 6.89
C ASP A 68 -13.28 4.84 6.42
N GLN A 69 -12.10 4.28 6.68
CA GLN A 69 -10.82 4.84 6.24
C GLN A 69 -10.36 4.25 4.90
N VAL A 70 -10.95 3.14 4.46
CA VAL A 70 -10.47 2.39 3.29
C VAL A 70 -10.58 3.23 2.01
N SER A 71 -11.68 3.96 1.84
CA SER A 71 -11.85 4.81 0.65
C SER A 71 -10.79 5.90 0.56
N ALA A 72 -10.37 6.46 1.69
CA ALA A 72 -9.32 7.47 1.72
C ALA A 72 -7.97 6.89 1.29
N VAL A 73 -7.65 5.66 1.72
CA VAL A 73 -6.44 4.97 1.30
C VAL A 73 -6.49 4.66 -0.21
N LYS A 74 -7.66 4.28 -0.73
CA LYS A 74 -7.83 4.06 -2.17
C LYS A 74 -7.54 5.34 -2.96
N VAL A 75 -8.06 6.48 -2.52
CA VAL A 75 -7.78 7.77 -3.16
C VAL A 75 -6.28 8.08 -3.11
N PHE A 76 -5.62 7.79 -2.00
CA PHE A 76 -4.17 7.94 -1.91
C PHE A 76 -3.45 7.10 -2.96
N SER A 77 -3.79 5.81 -3.09
CA SER A 77 -3.15 4.92 -4.07
C SER A 77 -3.35 5.42 -5.49
N ASP A 78 -4.54 5.89 -5.83
CA ASP A 78 -4.83 6.45 -7.16
C ASP A 78 -4.01 7.72 -7.42
N SER A 79 -3.79 8.55 -6.39
CA SER A 79 -2.98 9.77 -6.54
C SER A 79 -1.51 9.46 -6.80
N VAL A 80 -0.99 8.38 -6.23
CA VAL A 80 0.39 7.93 -6.50
C VAL A 80 0.51 7.53 -7.98
N ILE A 81 -0.42 6.73 -8.48
CA ILE A 81 -0.40 6.28 -9.87
C ILE A 81 -0.49 7.48 -10.82
N LYS A 82 -1.37 8.42 -10.53
CA LYS A 82 -1.53 9.63 -11.34
C LYS A 82 -0.25 10.46 -11.37
N TRP A 83 0.39 10.64 -10.21
CA TRP A 83 1.64 11.39 -10.14
C TRP A 83 2.73 10.76 -11.01
N LEU A 84 2.87 9.43 -10.96
CA LEU A 84 3.86 8.72 -11.77
C LEU A 84 3.62 8.93 -13.26
N ALA A 85 2.36 8.90 -13.70
CA ALA A 85 2.01 9.11 -15.09
C ALA A 85 2.30 10.54 -15.56
N GLU A 86 2.18 11.52 -14.67
CA GLU A 86 2.40 12.93 -14.98
C GLU A 86 3.87 13.37 -14.87
N HIS A 87 4.73 12.54 -14.29
CA HIS A 87 6.11 12.90 -13.98
C HIS A 87 7.13 11.90 -14.55
N ASP A 88 6.86 11.34 -15.71
CA ASP A 88 7.73 10.39 -16.39
C ASP A 88 9.18 10.90 -16.51
N ALA A 89 9.35 12.19 -16.75
CA ALA A 89 10.68 12.78 -16.93
C ALA A 89 11.55 12.72 -15.66
N GLU A 90 10.96 12.48 -14.51
CA GLU A 90 11.67 12.44 -13.23
C GLU A 90 12.09 11.02 -12.83
N GLU A 91 11.73 10.01 -13.61
CA GLU A 91 12.00 8.61 -13.25
C GLU A 91 13.48 8.34 -13.01
N ASN A 92 14.37 8.84 -13.89
CA ASN A 92 15.80 8.59 -13.73
C ASN A 92 16.35 9.16 -12.41
N SER A 93 15.89 10.34 -12.01
CA SER A 93 16.29 10.93 -10.72
C SER A 93 15.82 10.08 -9.54
N VAL A 94 14.63 9.54 -9.64
CA VAL A 94 14.06 8.68 -8.60
C VAL A 94 14.84 7.37 -8.50
N ILE A 95 15.16 6.75 -9.64
CA ILE A 95 15.96 5.53 -9.66
C ILE A 95 17.33 5.78 -9.01
N GLN A 96 18.00 6.88 -9.35
CA GLN A 96 19.30 7.20 -8.78
C GLN A 96 19.25 7.44 -7.28
N ARG A 97 18.19 8.08 -6.80
CA ARG A 97 18.07 8.46 -5.39
C ARG A 97 17.56 7.32 -4.51
N TYR A 98 16.58 6.55 -4.99
CA TYR A 98 15.89 5.55 -4.17
C TYR A 98 16.15 4.11 -4.60
N GLY A 99 16.75 3.90 -5.76
CA GLY A 99 16.96 2.56 -6.28
C GLY A 99 15.70 1.85 -6.70
N VAL A 100 14.66 2.60 -7.10
CA VAL A 100 13.36 2.01 -7.45
C VAL A 100 12.82 2.64 -8.73
N SER A 101 12.26 1.82 -9.61
CA SER A 101 11.67 2.27 -10.87
C SER A 101 10.19 2.63 -10.69
N PHE A 102 9.66 3.44 -11.62
CA PHE A 102 8.24 3.79 -11.61
C PHE A 102 7.31 2.57 -11.76
N PRO A 103 7.61 1.58 -12.63
CA PRO A 103 6.79 0.36 -12.66
C PRO A 103 6.67 -0.36 -11.32
N LYS A 104 7.73 -0.38 -10.53
CA LYS A 104 7.71 -1.02 -9.21
C LYS A 104 6.83 -0.25 -8.22
N ILE A 105 6.95 1.09 -8.23
CA ILE A 105 6.11 1.95 -7.39
C ILE A 105 4.64 1.81 -7.81
N ARG A 106 4.39 1.82 -9.11
CA ARG A 106 3.03 1.68 -9.66
C ARG A 106 2.41 0.35 -9.28
N ARG A 107 3.20 -0.73 -9.31
CA ARG A 107 2.72 -2.05 -8.92
C ARG A 107 2.25 -2.06 -7.46
N PHE A 108 3.04 -1.50 -6.56
CA PHE A 108 2.64 -1.39 -5.17
C PHE A 108 1.34 -0.59 -5.02
N ALA A 109 1.26 0.58 -5.65
CA ALA A 109 0.07 1.42 -5.56
C ALA A 109 -1.17 0.73 -6.14
N ALA A 110 -1.01 -0.01 -7.25
CA ALA A 110 -2.12 -0.77 -7.84
C ALA A 110 -2.55 -1.91 -6.92
N ASP A 111 -1.61 -2.63 -6.32
CA ASP A 111 -1.91 -3.70 -5.37
C ASP A 111 -2.65 -3.13 -4.16
N LEU A 112 -2.21 -1.99 -3.63
CA LEU A 112 -2.89 -1.32 -2.52
C LEU A 112 -4.32 -0.95 -2.89
N GLY A 113 -4.53 -0.43 -4.10
CA GLY A 113 -5.87 -0.12 -4.60
C GLY A 113 -6.76 -1.35 -4.66
N HIS A 114 -6.23 -2.49 -5.15
CA HIS A 114 -6.98 -3.75 -5.20
C HIS A 114 -7.34 -4.27 -3.81
N VAL A 115 -6.43 -4.13 -2.85
CA VAL A 115 -6.70 -4.52 -1.45
C VAL A 115 -7.81 -3.65 -0.88
N CYS A 116 -7.80 -2.35 -1.16
CA CYS A 116 -8.89 -1.45 -0.75
C CYS A 116 -10.23 -1.87 -1.36
N ASP A 117 -10.25 -2.20 -2.64
CA ASP A 117 -11.47 -2.66 -3.31
C ASP A 117 -11.99 -3.96 -2.68
N ALA A 118 -11.11 -4.91 -2.38
CA ALA A 118 -11.46 -6.15 -1.71
C ALA A 118 -12.04 -5.88 -0.31
N ALA A 119 -11.44 -4.97 0.45
CA ALA A 119 -11.93 -4.60 1.77
C ALA A 119 -13.35 -4.02 1.70
N LEU A 120 -13.58 -3.12 0.76
CA LEU A 120 -14.90 -2.51 0.57
C LEU A 120 -15.94 -3.55 0.14
N GLU A 121 -15.57 -4.46 -0.75
CA GLU A 121 -16.45 -5.53 -1.23
C GLU A 121 -16.85 -6.49 -0.09
N HIS A 122 -15.90 -6.84 0.77
CA HIS A 122 -16.13 -7.77 1.87
C HIS A 122 -16.58 -7.09 3.17
N GLY A 123 -16.70 -5.76 3.17
CA GLY A 123 -17.15 -5.01 4.34
C GLY A 123 -16.18 -5.07 5.51
N CYS A 124 -14.90 -5.10 5.24
CA CYS A 124 -13.85 -5.12 6.29
C CYS A 124 -12.88 -3.96 6.13
N GLY A 125 -12.00 -3.78 7.11
CA GLY A 125 -10.97 -2.76 7.09
C GLY A 125 -9.65 -3.26 6.49
N LEU A 126 -8.59 -2.51 6.75
CA LEU A 126 -7.23 -2.85 6.33
C LEU A 126 -6.38 -3.10 7.58
N ILE A 127 -5.55 -4.14 7.51
CA ILE A 127 -4.57 -4.43 8.56
C ILE A 127 -3.18 -4.27 7.97
N GLY A 128 -2.39 -3.41 8.58
CA GLY A 128 -0.96 -3.30 8.28
C GLY A 128 -0.18 -4.17 9.25
N ILE A 129 0.63 -5.07 8.73
CA ILE A 129 1.50 -5.94 9.52
C ILE A 129 2.92 -5.43 9.37
N GLY A 130 3.48 -4.91 10.46
CA GLY A 130 4.87 -4.47 10.50
C GLY A 130 5.81 -5.61 10.87
N ASP A 131 7.05 -5.49 10.46
CA ASP A 131 8.11 -6.46 10.82
C ASP A 131 8.67 -6.20 12.21
#